data_a011a89c64d0d15dd6cfacc0a31fb826
#
_entry.id   a011a89c64d0d15dd6cfacc0a31fb826
#
_cell.length_a   1.000
_cell.length_b   1.000
_cell.length_c   1.000
_cell.angle_alpha   90.00
_cell.angle_beta   90.00
_cell.angle_gamma   90.00
#
_symmetry.space_group_name_H-M   'P 1'
#
loop_
_entity.id
_entity.type
_entity.pdbx_description
1 polymer ?
#
loop_
_entity_poly.entity_id
_entity_poly.type
_entity_poly.pdbx_seq_one_letter_code
_entity_poly.pdbx_strand_id
1 'polypeptide(L)'
;MYRMLKYSTLITLAVLFVSCWTRHAVEQSVPIQAQQIEQEHSPDVFLVMYDKETGREPLLKAIKEFQCEIVYDYNFINGMSLKKPDAKSLEDTMQFFRGVKGVLTVEYNHIIRLTDPVRPRLEIR
;
A
#
# COMPACT_ATOMS: atom_id res chain seq x y z
N MET A 1 20.77 -48.95 -45.29
CA MET A 1 19.48 -49.13 -44.66
C MET A 1 19.45 -48.89 -43.15
N TYR A 2 20.51 -49.11 -42.43
CA TYR A 2 20.53 -48.89 -40.97
C TYR A 2 20.58 -47.44 -40.52
N ARG A 3 20.88 -46.48 -41.38
CA ARG A 3 20.94 -45.05 -41.02
C ARG A 3 19.56 -44.38 -40.95
N MET A 4 18.58 -44.86 -41.67
CA MET A 4 17.24 -44.31 -41.69
C MET A 4 16.40 -44.73 -40.48
N LEU A 5 16.69 -45.90 -39.90
CA LEU A 5 15.94 -46.42 -38.77
C LEU A 5 16.23 -45.67 -37.45
N LYS A 6 17.45 -45.10 -37.33
CA LYS A 6 17.85 -44.37 -36.12
C LYS A 6 17.16 -43.02 -35.97
N TYR A 7 16.79 -42.41 -37.08
CA TYR A 7 16.09 -41.11 -37.03
C TYR A 7 14.58 -41.27 -36.79
N SER A 8 14.01 -42.39 -37.18
CA SER A 8 12.58 -42.67 -36.95
C SER A 8 12.24 -42.84 -35.46
N THR A 9 13.13 -43.49 -34.70
CA THR A 9 12.93 -43.68 -33.25
C THR A 9 13.18 -42.41 -32.45
N LEU A 10 14.07 -41.53 -32.91
CA LEU A 10 14.35 -40.24 -32.29
C LEU A 10 13.19 -39.26 -32.48
N ILE A 11 12.56 -39.27 -33.64
CA ILE A 11 11.41 -38.40 -33.93
C ILE A 11 10.17 -38.80 -33.12
N THR A 12 9.93 -40.10 -32.94
CA THR A 12 8.82 -40.60 -32.13
C THR A 12 8.99 -40.30 -30.65
N LEU A 13 10.24 -40.34 -30.16
CA LEU A 13 10.50 -39.97 -28.76
C LEU A 13 10.31 -38.47 -28.50
N ALA A 14 10.65 -37.60 -29.45
CA ALA A 14 10.46 -36.16 -29.36
C ALA A 14 9.00 -35.75 -29.34
N VAL A 15 8.13 -36.45 -30.07
CA VAL A 15 6.69 -36.17 -30.12
C VAL A 15 5.99 -36.54 -28.81
N LEU A 16 6.50 -37.55 -28.09
CA LEU A 16 5.91 -37.94 -26.81
C LEU A 16 6.24 -36.95 -25.67
N PHE A 17 7.34 -36.20 -25.77
CA PHE A 17 7.68 -35.18 -24.77
C PHE A 17 6.90 -33.88 -24.94
N VAL A 18 6.43 -33.56 -26.13
CA VAL A 18 5.61 -32.34 -26.36
C VAL A 18 4.18 -32.50 -25.85
N SER A 19 3.69 -33.73 -25.75
CA SER A 19 2.32 -33.99 -25.28
C SER A 19 2.15 -33.87 -23.77
N CYS A 20 3.23 -33.83 -23.01
CA CYS A 20 3.14 -33.74 -21.53
C CYS A 20 3.19 -32.30 -21.00
N TRP A 21 3.43 -31.30 -21.86
CA TRP A 21 3.58 -29.93 -21.40
C TRP A 21 2.34 -29.05 -21.59
N THR A 22 1.29 -29.57 -22.16
CA THR A 22 0.02 -28.83 -22.36
C THR A 22 -1.07 -29.12 -21.32
N ARG A 23 -0.76 -29.83 -20.24
CA ARG A 23 -1.73 -30.08 -19.17
C ARG A 23 -1.48 -29.29 -17.88
N HIS A 24 -0.61 -28.28 -17.92
CA HIS A 24 -0.41 -27.38 -16.80
C HIS A 24 -0.81 -25.96 -17.17
N ALA A 25 -2.05 -25.77 -17.49
CA ALA A 25 -2.60 -24.43 -17.49
C ALA A 25 -4.11 -24.51 -17.59
N VAL A 26 -4.77 -24.73 -16.53
CA VAL A 26 -6.00 -24.02 -16.18
C VAL A 26 -6.22 -24.23 -14.68
N GLU A 27 -5.31 -23.78 -13.89
CA GLU A 27 -5.70 -23.24 -12.63
C GLU A 27 -6.26 -21.86 -12.98
N GLN A 28 -7.53 -21.77 -13.18
CA GLN A 28 -8.25 -20.51 -13.12
C GLN A 28 -8.06 -19.98 -11.71
N SER A 29 -6.91 -19.38 -11.48
CA SER A 29 -6.83 -18.34 -10.49
C SER A 29 -7.85 -17.30 -10.99
N VAL A 30 -9.04 -17.34 -10.40
CA VAL A 30 -9.94 -16.20 -10.37
C VAL A 30 -9.01 -15.02 -10.12
N PRO A 31 -8.85 -14.05 -11.01
CA PRO A 31 -8.19 -12.85 -10.65
C PRO A 31 -9.04 -12.29 -9.52
N ILE A 32 -8.61 -12.50 -8.29
CA ILE A 32 -8.92 -11.55 -7.24
C ILE A 32 -8.34 -10.29 -7.87
N GLN A 33 -9.20 -9.54 -8.54
CA GLN A 33 -8.92 -8.16 -8.79
C GLN A 33 -8.68 -7.63 -7.40
N ALA A 34 -7.41 -7.64 -6.99
CA ALA A 34 -6.95 -6.75 -5.98
C ALA A 34 -7.38 -5.40 -6.54
N GLN A 35 -8.57 -4.97 -6.10
CA GLN A 35 -8.98 -3.60 -6.25
C GLN A 35 -7.78 -2.88 -5.68
N GLN A 36 -6.98 -2.31 -6.56
CA GLN A 36 -6.04 -1.31 -6.18
C GLN A 36 -6.92 -0.27 -5.50
N ILE A 37 -7.01 -0.41 -4.18
CA ILE A 37 -7.51 0.66 -3.34
C ILE A 37 -6.46 1.72 -3.61
N GLU A 38 -6.75 2.59 -4.56
CA GLU A 38 -6.01 3.79 -4.79
C GLU A 38 -6.11 4.53 -3.47
N GLN A 39 -5.07 4.39 -2.67
CA GLN A 39 -5.00 5.01 -1.35
C GLN A 39 -4.81 6.49 -1.61
N GLU A 40 -5.93 7.17 -1.85
CA GLU A 40 -5.97 8.61 -1.95
C GLU A 40 -5.53 9.16 -0.59
N HIS A 41 -4.40 9.79 -0.54
CA HIS A 41 -3.93 10.49 0.65
C HIS A 41 -4.25 11.98 0.55
N SER A 42 -4.43 12.61 1.69
CA SER A 42 -4.60 14.07 1.73
C SER A 42 -3.32 14.75 1.23
N PRO A 43 -3.42 15.71 0.30
CA PRO A 43 -2.24 16.40 -0.23
C PRO A 43 -1.56 17.31 0.79
N ASP A 44 -2.25 17.71 1.85
CA ASP A 44 -1.79 18.73 2.80
C ASP A 44 -1.72 18.25 4.24
N VAL A 45 -2.28 17.08 4.55
CA VAL A 45 -2.40 16.58 5.92
C VAL A 45 -1.61 15.28 6.06
N PHE A 46 -0.88 15.16 7.16
CA PHE A 46 -0.13 13.98 7.54
C PHE A 46 -0.34 13.64 9.02
N LEU A 47 -0.05 12.40 9.40
CA LEU A 47 -0.20 11.87 10.73
C LEU A 47 1.18 11.72 11.39
N VAL A 48 1.30 12.18 12.62
CA VAL A 48 2.50 12.02 13.43
C VAL A 48 2.16 11.26 14.70
N MET A 49 2.87 10.16 14.94
CA MET A 49 2.82 9.42 16.20
C MET A 49 4.03 9.78 17.03
N TYR A 50 3.84 9.96 18.32
CA TYR A 50 4.92 10.38 19.22
C TYR A 50 4.95 9.55 20.51
N ASP A 51 6.11 9.51 21.14
CA ASP A 51 6.27 8.89 22.45
C ASP A 51 5.53 9.68 23.53
N LYS A 52 4.76 9.00 24.36
CA LYS A 52 3.90 9.60 25.37
C LYS A 52 4.67 10.47 26.36
N GLU A 53 5.84 10.03 26.77
CA GLU A 53 6.62 10.67 27.85
C GLU A 53 7.51 11.78 27.33
N THR A 54 8.12 11.56 26.17
CA THR A 54 9.20 12.43 25.67
C THR A 54 8.89 13.18 24.38
N GLY A 55 7.84 12.76 23.65
CA GLY A 55 7.61 13.24 22.30
C GLY A 55 6.65 14.42 22.17
N ARG A 56 5.72 14.62 23.13
CA ARG A 56 4.67 15.63 22.97
C ARG A 56 5.20 17.06 22.96
N GLU A 57 6.04 17.44 23.92
CA GLU A 57 6.56 18.81 24.00
C GLU A 57 7.49 19.18 22.84
N PRO A 58 8.49 18.35 22.46
CA PRO A 58 9.29 18.61 21.27
C PRO A 58 8.46 18.71 20.00
N LEU A 59 7.41 17.89 19.86
CA LEU A 59 6.50 17.92 18.72
C LEU A 59 5.71 19.25 18.66
N LEU A 60 5.14 19.71 19.78
CA LEU A 60 4.41 20.98 19.84
C LEU A 60 5.33 22.17 19.51
N LYS A 61 6.59 22.13 19.96
CA LYS A 61 7.58 23.14 19.63
C LYS A 61 7.88 23.13 18.12
N ALA A 62 8.10 21.96 17.55
CA ALA A 62 8.37 21.80 16.12
C ALA A 62 7.17 22.26 15.25
N ILE A 63 5.93 22.01 15.67
CA ILE A 63 4.72 22.48 15.00
C ILE A 63 4.70 24.00 14.91
N LYS A 64 5.02 24.70 16.00
CA LYS A 64 5.09 26.16 16.03
C LYS A 64 6.23 26.69 15.17
N GLU A 65 7.40 26.08 15.24
CA GLU A 65 8.59 26.47 14.49
C GLU A 65 8.38 26.31 12.98
N PHE A 66 7.76 25.22 12.57
CA PHE A 66 7.50 24.92 11.16
C PHE A 66 6.22 25.56 10.63
N GLN A 67 5.41 26.15 11.51
CA GLN A 67 4.12 26.79 11.19
C GLN A 67 3.07 25.80 10.63
N CYS A 68 3.04 24.60 11.14
CA CYS A 68 1.99 23.65 10.85
C CYS A 68 0.74 23.93 11.70
N GLU A 69 -0.41 23.52 11.19
CA GLU A 69 -1.68 23.58 11.89
C GLU A 69 -2.05 22.20 12.45
N ILE A 70 -2.52 22.14 13.70
CA ILE A 70 -3.06 20.90 14.27
C ILE A 70 -4.49 20.74 13.80
N VAL A 71 -4.75 19.73 12.97
CA VAL A 71 -6.08 19.40 12.47
C VAL A 71 -6.84 18.59 13.52
N TYR A 72 -6.18 17.59 14.11
CA TYR A 72 -6.74 16.76 15.16
C TYR A 72 -5.67 16.23 16.11
N ASP A 73 -5.99 16.15 17.40
CA ASP A 73 -5.13 15.59 18.45
C ASP A 73 -5.75 14.30 19.00
N TYR A 74 -5.13 13.17 18.70
CA TYR A 74 -5.55 11.83 19.13
C TYR A 74 -4.88 11.45 20.45
N ASN A 75 -5.28 12.04 21.54
CA ASN A 75 -4.61 11.89 22.84
C ASN A 75 -4.48 10.45 23.31
N PHE A 76 -5.43 9.57 22.98
CA PHE A 76 -5.44 8.18 23.46
C PHE A 76 -4.45 7.27 22.72
N ILE A 77 -4.03 7.64 21.52
CA ILE A 77 -3.02 6.89 20.73
C ILE A 77 -1.71 7.64 20.59
N ASN A 78 -1.56 8.80 21.25
CA ASN A 78 -0.39 9.68 21.15
C ASN A 78 -0.04 10.05 19.70
N GLY A 79 -1.03 10.49 18.97
CA GLY A 79 -0.94 10.91 17.57
C GLY A 79 -1.56 12.27 17.32
N MET A 80 -1.09 12.95 16.29
CA MET A 80 -1.66 14.21 15.81
C MET A 80 -1.74 14.23 14.29
N SER A 81 -2.86 14.69 13.74
CA SER A 81 -2.96 15.08 12.34
C SER A 81 -2.52 16.52 12.19
N LEU A 82 -1.57 16.76 11.33
CA LEU A 82 -0.99 18.07 11.07
C LEU A 82 -1.20 18.47 9.62
N LYS A 83 -1.53 19.74 9.40
CA LYS A 83 -1.57 20.34 8.08
C LYS A 83 -0.29 21.10 7.82
N LYS A 84 0.33 20.85 6.68
CA LYS A 84 1.54 21.57 6.26
C LYS A 84 1.24 23.06 5.97
N PRO A 85 2.20 23.96 6.10
CA PRO A 85 2.07 25.32 5.57
C PRO A 85 2.02 25.31 4.03
N ASP A 86 1.25 26.22 3.44
CA ASP A 86 1.03 26.28 1.99
C ASP A 86 2.32 26.48 1.18
N ALA A 87 3.29 27.17 1.75
CA ALA A 87 4.56 27.46 1.10
C ALA A 87 5.54 26.27 1.02
N LYS A 88 5.23 25.15 1.67
CA LYS A 88 6.13 23.99 1.76
C LYS A 88 5.50 22.74 1.16
N SER A 89 6.35 21.85 0.65
CA SER A 89 5.87 20.54 0.17
C SER A 89 5.50 19.63 1.35
N LEU A 90 4.59 18.67 1.10
CA LEU A 90 4.21 17.68 2.10
C LEU A 90 5.42 16.80 2.48
N GLU A 91 6.20 16.39 1.50
CA GLU A 91 7.36 15.51 1.69
C GLU A 91 8.44 16.18 2.55
N ASP A 92 8.80 17.43 2.26
CA ASP A 92 9.79 18.18 3.05
C ASP A 92 9.31 18.38 4.48
N THR A 93 8.02 18.64 4.65
CA THR A 93 7.40 18.78 5.97
C THR A 93 7.47 17.48 6.76
N MET A 94 7.07 16.37 6.16
CA MET A 94 7.14 15.05 6.79
C MET A 94 8.57 14.67 7.15
N GLN A 95 9.53 14.96 6.26
CA GLN A 95 10.94 14.70 6.50
C GLN A 95 11.48 15.48 7.71
N PHE A 96 11.08 16.75 7.86
CA PHE A 96 11.43 17.54 9.03
C PHE A 96 10.90 16.90 10.32
N PHE A 97 9.63 16.49 10.34
CA PHE A 97 9.03 15.89 11.55
C PHE A 97 9.61 14.52 11.89
N ARG A 98 10.10 13.75 10.92
CA ARG A 98 10.82 12.48 11.19
C ARG A 98 12.09 12.69 12.00
N GLY A 99 12.70 13.88 11.94
CA GLY A 99 13.88 14.25 12.71
C GLY A 99 13.58 14.82 14.11
N VAL A 100 12.32 15.02 14.49
CA VAL A 100 11.95 15.58 15.79
C VAL A 100 12.09 14.54 16.88
N LYS A 101 12.72 14.92 18.01
CA LYS A 101 12.91 14.04 19.15
C LYS A 101 11.58 13.53 19.70
N GLY A 102 11.48 12.21 19.88
CA GLY A 102 10.29 11.56 20.43
C GLY A 102 9.18 11.30 19.39
N VAL A 103 9.36 11.70 18.15
CA VAL A 103 8.48 11.26 17.04
C VAL A 103 8.83 9.83 16.67
N LEU A 104 7.81 8.97 16.65
CA LEU A 104 7.95 7.56 16.35
C LEU A 104 7.69 7.26 14.87
N THR A 105 6.65 7.86 14.31
CA THR A 105 6.22 7.60 12.93
C THR A 105 5.62 8.86 12.33
N VAL A 106 5.88 9.08 11.05
CA VAL A 106 5.23 10.13 10.24
C VAL A 106 4.69 9.48 8.98
N GLU A 107 3.38 9.52 8.81
CA GLU A 107 2.66 8.83 7.74
C GLU A 107 1.72 9.77 6.99
N TYR A 108 1.40 9.41 5.75
CA TYR A 108 0.36 10.10 5.00
C TYR A 108 -1.00 9.88 5.64
N ASN A 109 -1.83 10.90 5.64
CA ASN A 109 -3.22 10.76 6.06
C ASN A 109 -4.04 10.15 4.91
N HIS A 110 -4.30 8.86 5.00
CA HIS A 110 -5.09 8.13 4.01
C HIS A 110 -6.58 8.45 4.16
N ILE A 111 -7.19 8.88 3.09
CA ILE A 111 -8.62 9.10 3.01
C ILE A 111 -9.29 7.76 2.72
N ILE A 112 -9.92 7.16 3.72
CA ILE A 112 -10.77 5.99 3.52
C ILE A 112 -12.13 6.49 3.06
N ARG A 113 -12.43 6.39 1.77
CA ARG A 113 -13.79 6.55 1.27
C ARG A 113 -14.53 5.25 1.56
N LEU A 114 -15.44 5.27 2.49
CA LEU A 114 -16.40 4.21 2.65
C LEU A 114 -17.31 4.25 1.41
N THR A 115 -16.97 3.48 0.40
CA THR A 115 -17.90 3.20 -0.68
C THR A 115 -19.10 2.53 -0.02
N ASP A 116 -20.29 3.05 -0.24
CA ASP A 116 -21.52 2.49 0.32
C ASP A 116 -21.50 0.97 0.16
N PRO A 117 -21.76 0.21 1.22
CA PRO A 117 -21.78 -1.23 1.13
C PRO A 117 -22.80 -1.59 0.04
N VAL A 118 -22.33 -2.29 -0.99
CA VAL A 118 -23.19 -2.87 -1.99
C VAL A 118 -24.19 -3.74 -1.23
N ARG A 119 -25.39 -3.23 -1.03
CA ARG A 119 -26.47 -4.01 -0.43
C ARG A 119 -26.71 -5.20 -1.32
N PRO A 120 -26.50 -6.42 -0.87
CA PRO A 120 -26.88 -7.57 -1.67
C PRO A 120 -28.37 -7.44 -1.94
N ARG A 121 -28.72 -7.32 -3.20
CA ARG A 121 -30.11 -7.31 -3.63
C ARG A 121 -30.65 -8.71 -3.33
N LEU A 122 -31.34 -8.84 -2.20
CA LEU A 122 -32.09 -10.04 -1.90
C LEU A 122 -33.23 -10.11 -2.90
N GLU A 123 -33.01 -10.84 -3.98
CA GLU A 123 -34.14 -11.28 -4.83
C GLU A 123 -34.92 -12.32 -4.04
N ILE A 124 -35.94 -11.85 -3.36
CA ILE A 124 -36.97 -12.72 -2.77
C ILE A 124 -37.81 -13.23 -3.93
N ARG A 125 -37.64 -14.52 -4.25
CA ARG A 125 -38.55 -15.25 -5.13
C ARG A 125 -39.74 -15.71 -4.35
#